data_7a816756bc9a2f6bbcd192f840fe033c
#
_entry.id   7a816756bc9a2f6bbcd192f840fe033c
#
_cell.length_a   1.000
_cell.length_b   1.000
_cell.length_c   1.000
_cell.angle_alpha   90.00
_cell.angle_beta   90.00
_cell.angle_gamma   90.00
#
_symmetry.space_group_name_H-M   'P 1'
#
loop_
_entity.id
_entity.type
_entity.pdbx_description
1 polymer ?
#
loop_
_entity_poly.entity_id
_entity_poly.type
_entity_poly.pdbx_seq_one_letter_code
_entity_poly.pdbx_strand_id
1 'polypeptide(L)'
;MSIRLRRCARARDRSTTAERKQDYANNCGPQFRWNHKRTWRVYCQLRLNLPRRTKRRVPQRERQPLWVEPRMNAVWALDFMRDTLYSGRVFRTLNVIDEANRGALGIDVAVSIPATRVTTLLTQMIDLHGRPSAIRCDNGPELTSQTFTDWCKEHDIELRFIQPGKPDQNAYVERFNRTYREEVLSAYLFDSLDEVRDITTEWIDRYNEIRPHDALGSLPPARYREQLLARGNSSLELST
;
A
#
# COMPACT_ATOMS: atom_id res chain seq x y z
N MET A 1 18.41 0.05 20.88
CA MET A 1 18.32 1.36 20.20
C MET A 1 16.85 1.72 20.08
N SER A 2 16.43 2.87 20.58
CA SER A 2 15.03 3.22 20.75
C SER A 2 14.46 3.74 19.42
N ILE A 3 13.58 2.97 18.78
CA ILE A 3 12.82 3.40 17.60
C ILE A 3 11.91 4.55 18.03
N ARG A 4 12.19 5.75 17.56
CA ARG A 4 11.36 6.94 17.85
C ARG A 4 10.14 6.92 16.93
N LEU A 5 9.04 6.40 17.45
CA LEU A 5 7.74 6.48 16.82
C LEU A 5 7.32 7.94 16.60
N ARG A 6 6.96 8.31 15.38
CA ARG A 6 6.26 9.58 15.07
C ARG A 6 4.83 9.54 15.60
N ARG A 7 4.67 9.41 16.88
CA ARG A 7 3.37 9.21 17.53
C ARG A 7 2.67 10.52 17.88
N CYS A 8 2.73 11.56 17.12
CA CYS A 8 1.97 12.76 17.53
C CYS A 8 1.36 13.66 16.47
N ALA A 9 1.52 13.45 15.18
CA ALA A 9 1.03 14.48 14.26
C ALA A 9 0.02 14.05 13.19
N ARG A 10 -0.21 12.76 12.93
CA ARG A 10 -1.07 12.37 11.78
C ARG A 10 -1.88 11.09 11.93
N ALA A 11 -2.23 10.64 13.11
CA ALA A 11 -3.34 9.69 13.24
C ALA A 11 -4.61 10.41 12.76
N ARG A 12 -4.87 10.38 11.45
CA ARG A 12 -6.17 10.72 10.87
C ARG A 12 -7.12 9.57 11.14
N ASP A 13 -7.40 9.40 12.41
CA ASP A 13 -8.43 8.50 12.82
C ASP A 13 -9.79 9.01 12.30
N ARG A 14 -10.58 8.13 11.70
CA ARG A 14 -11.99 8.34 11.39
C ARG A 14 -12.87 8.24 12.64
N SER A 15 -12.26 8.33 13.82
CA SER A 15 -12.98 8.35 15.08
C SER A 15 -13.97 9.50 15.14
N THR A 16 -15.12 9.26 15.72
CA THR A 16 -16.17 10.27 15.89
C THR A 16 -15.66 11.44 16.73
N THR A 17 -16.29 12.59 16.63
CA THR A 17 -15.93 13.78 17.42
C THR A 17 -15.92 13.51 18.93
N ALA A 18 -16.64 12.47 19.39
CA ALA A 18 -16.69 12.05 20.78
C ALA A 18 -15.44 11.26 21.21
N GLU A 19 -14.95 10.34 20.37
CA GLU A 19 -13.75 9.55 20.64
C GLU A 19 -12.50 10.41 20.68
N ARG A 20 -12.36 11.36 19.73
CA ARG A 20 -11.25 12.37 19.78
C ARG A 20 -11.26 13.22 21.04
N LYS A 21 -12.42 13.50 21.64
CA LYS A 21 -12.53 14.22 22.90
C LYS A 21 -12.04 13.38 24.09
N GLN A 22 -12.26 12.06 24.02
CA GLN A 22 -11.82 11.12 25.05
C GLN A 22 -10.32 10.90 25.00
N ASP A 23 -9.72 10.78 23.80
CA ASP A 23 -8.27 10.60 23.63
C ASP A 23 -7.45 11.82 24.08
N TYR A 24 -7.96 13.04 23.89
CA TYR A 24 -7.34 14.25 24.44
C TYR A 24 -7.37 14.29 25.97
N ALA A 25 -8.42 13.77 26.58
CA ALA A 25 -8.53 13.70 28.04
C ALA A 25 -7.60 12.63 28.65
N ASN A 26 -7.35 11.55 27.90
CA ASN A 26 -6.51 10.42 28.36
C ASN A 26 -5.00 10.63 28.16
N ASN A 27 -4.58 11.50 27.22
CA ASN A 27 -3.18 11.78 26.93
C ASN A 27 -2.57 12.94 27.73
N CYS A 28 -3.37 13.70 28.45
CA CYS A 28 -2.84 14.64 29.46
C CYS A 28 -2.53 13.84 30.71
N GLY A 29 -1.24 13.59 31.00
CA GLY A 29 -0.76 12.77 32.12
C GLY A 29 -1.46 12.99 33.47
N PRO A 30 -1.26 12.16 34.48
CA PRO A 30 -2.12 11.96 35.65
C PRO A 30 -2.29 13.19 36.57
N GLN A 31 -1.67 14.31 36.28
CA GLN A 31 -1.68 15.48 37.16
C GLN A 31 -2.73 16.56 36.85
N PHE A 32 -3.41 16.55 35.69
CA PHE A 32 -4.34 17.60 35.34
C PHE A 32 -5.65 17.03 34.79
N ARG A 33 -6.68 16.90 35.62
CA ARG A 33 -8.08 16.65 35.18
C ARG A 33 -8.66 17.95 34.57
N TRP A 34 -8.35 18.19 33.31
CA TRP A 34 -8.94 19.33 32.61
C TRP A 34 -10.33 18.98 32.08
N ASN A 35 -11.28 19.89 32.30
CA ASN A 35 -12.61 19.73 31.72
C ASN A 35 -12.51 19.82 30.19
N HIS A 36 -12.98 18.78 29.48
CA HIS A 36 -12.94 18.69 28.02
C HIS A 36 -13.53 19.92 27.32
N LYS A 37 -14.58 20.57 27.88
CA LYS A 37 -15.18 21.80 27.35
C LYS A 37 -14.20 22.98 27.41
N ARG A 38 -13.40 23.07 28.47
CA ARG A 38 -12.37 24.12 28.63
C ARG A 38 -11.23 23.89 27.63
N THR A 39 -10.75 22.67 27.53
CA THR A 39 -9.70 22.28 26.58
C THR A 39 -10.14 22.56 25.15
N TRP A 40 -11.36 22.17 24.78
CA TRP A 40 -11.91 22.45 23.46
C TRP A 40 -12.03 23.95 23.15
N ARG A 41 -12.47 24.76 24.11
CA ARG A 41 -12.57 26.23 23.96
C ARG A 41 -11.20 26.83 23.68
N VAL A 42 -10.18 26.49 24.49
CA VAL A 42 -8.80 26.95 24.29
C VAL A 42 -8.25 26.51 22.93
N TYR A 43 -8.50 25.27 22.55
CA TYR A 43 -8.09 24.73 21.26
C TYR A 43 -8.69 25.52 20.08
N CYS A 44 -9.97 25.90 20.17
CA CYS A 44 -10.63 26.73 19.18
C CYS A 44 -10.11 28.17 19.17
N GLN A 45 -9.85 28.75 20.35
CA GLN A 45 -9.29 30.12 20.48
C GLN A 45 -7.89 30.21 19.86
N LEU A 46 -7.08 29.18 20.05
CA LEU A 46 -5.74 29.09 19.48
C LEU A 46 -5.74 28.70 17.97
N ARG A 47 -6.92 28.56 17.36
CA ARG A 47 -7.08 28.17 15.95
C ARG A 47 -6.35 26.90 15.56
N LEU A 48 -6.18 25.97 16.49
CA LEU A 48 -5.53 24.67 16.24
C LEU A 48 -6.43 23.70 15.46
N ASN A 49 -7.67 24.07 15.19
CA ASN A 49 -8.57 23.29 14.33
C ASN A 49 -8.04 23.29 12.90
N LEU A 50 -7.88 22.10 12.35
CA LEU A 50 -7.61 21.98 10.92
C LEU A 50 -8.77 22.59 10.13
N PRO A 51 -8.49 23.46 9.13
CA PRO A 51 -9.55 24.01 8.30
C PRO A 51 -10.34 22.87 7.67
N ARG A 52 -11.67 22.88 7.82
CA ARG A 52 -12.54 21.93 7.14
C ARG A 52 -12.31 22.08 5.64
N ARG A 53 -11.68 21.09 5.03
CA ARG A 53 -11.68 20.99 3.56
C ARG A 53 -13.14 20.84 3.14
N THR A 54 -13.73 21.91 2.58
CA THR A 54 -14.99 21.80 1.87
C THR A 54 -14.76 20.80 0.75
N LYS A 55 -15.40 19.64 0.86
CA LYS A 55 -15.39 18.68 -0.25
C LYS A 55 -16.01 19.40 -1.43
N ARG A 56 -15.21 19.76 -2.44
CA ARG A 56 -15.76 20.08 -3.76
C ARG A 56 -16.62 18.87 -4.15
N ARG A 57 -17.91 19.12 -4.44
CA ARG A 57 -18.76 18.09 -5.06
C ARG A 57 -18.14 17.77 -6.40
N VAL A 58 -17.38 16.69 -6.45
CA VAL A 58 -16.96 16.10 -7.71
C VAL A 58 -18.21 15.45 -8.29
N PRO A 59 -18.53 15.67 -9.60
CA PRO A 59 -19.62 14.95 -10.24
C PRO A 59 -19.51 13.47 -9.94
N GLN A 60 -20.62 12.83 -9.62
CA GLN A 60 -20.67 11.39 -9.39
C GLN A 60 -20.24 10.70 -10.70
N ARG A 61 -19.00 10.26 -10.76
CA ARG A 61 -18.54 9.37 -11.84
C ARG A 61 -19.15 8.00 -11.57
N GLU A 62 -19.81 7.43 -12.53
CA GLU A 62 -20.15 6.01 -12.51
C GLU A 62 -18.84 5.24 -12.39
N ARG A 63 -18.62 4.66 -11.21
CA ARG A 63 -17.46 3.82 -10.95
C ARG A 63 -17.70 2.49 -11.67
N GLN A 64 -17.11 2.31 -12.83
CA GLN A 64 -16.98 0.98 -13.37
C GLN A 64 -15.95 0.22 -12.52
N PRO A 65 -16.37 -0.88 -11.83
CA PRO A 65 -15.41 -1.66 -11.07
C PRO A 65 -14.35 -2.20 -12.02
N LEU A 66 -13.08 -2.04 -11.65
CA LEU A 66 -11.99 -2.65 -12.40
C LEU A 66 -12.17 -4.17 -12.34
N TRP A 67 -12.42 -4.80 -13.50
CA TRP A 67 -12.53 -6.25 -13.57
C TRP A 67 -11.17 -6.88 -13.26
N VAL A 68 -11.17 -7.86 -12.36
CA VAL A 68 -9.99 -8.62 -11.95
C VAL A 68 -10.24 -10.07 -12.22
N GLU A 69 -9.32 -10.70 -12.92
CA GLU A 69 -9.35 -12.14 -13.13
C GLU A 69 -9.13 -12.85 -11.78
N PRO A 70 -10.05 -13.71 -11.33
CA PRO A 70 -9.95 -14.39 -10.04
C PRO A 70 -9.00 -15.60 -10.10
N ARG A 71 -7.80 -15.40 -10.63
CA ARG A 71 -6.75 -16.40 -10.78
C ARG A 71 -5.43 -15.82 -10.30
N MET A 72 -4.75 -16.55 -9.43
CA MET A 72 -3.42 -16.18 -8.96
C MET A 72 -2.46 -15.98 -10.14
N ASN A 73 -1.59 -14.99 -10.02
CA ASN A 73 -0.63 -14.62 -11.05
C ASN A 73 -1.26 -14.27 -12.41
N ALA A 74 -2.55 -13.88 -12.45
CA ALA A 74 -3.14 -13.35 -13.65
C ALA A 74 -2.53 -11.97 -14.00
N VAL A 75 -2.55 -11.06 -13.06
CA VAL A 75 -2.00 -9.71 -13.22
C VAL A 75 -1.26 -9.28 -11.95
N TRP A 76 -0.01 -8.90 -12.09
CA TRP A 76 0.73 -8.19 -11.06
C TRP A 76 0.66 -6.68 -11.32
N ALA A 77 0.36 -5.90 -10.30
CA ALA A 77 0.39 -4.45 -10.38
C ALA A 77 1.63 -3.89 -9.68
N LEU A 78 2.33 -3.01 -10.40
CA LEU A 78 3.56 -2.36 -9.95
C LEU A 78 3.35 -0.86 -9.81
N ASP A 79 3.95 -0.27 -8.78
CA ASP A 79 4.02 1.18 -8.63
C ASP A 79 5.21 1.60 -7.77
N PHE A 80 5.71 2.81 -8.04
CA PHE A 80 6.78 3.41 -7.29
C PHE A 80 6.28 4.39 -6.24
N MET A 81 6.93 4.36 -5.08
CA MET A 81 6.77 5.42 -4.09
C MET A 81 8.12 6.08 -3.79
N ARG A 82 8.05 7.24 -3.16
CA ARG A 82 9.22 8.01 -2.73
C ARG A 82 9.02 8.51 -1.32
N ASP A 83 10.10 8.45 -0.52
CA ASP A 83 10.15 9.03 0.82
C ASP A 83 11.59 9.49 1.16
N THR A 84 11.81 9.97 2.39
CA THR A 84 13.09 10.49 2.87
C THR A 84 13.44 9.91 4.23
N LEU A 85 14.72 9.59 4.41
CA LEU A 85 15.29 9.28 5.72
C LEU A 85 15.33 10.55 6.60
N TYR A 86 15.54 10.38 7.91
CA TYR A 86 15.70 11.49 8.85
C TYR A 86 16.87 12.41 8.46
N SER A 87 17.92 11.87 7.87
CA SER A 87 19.06 12.61 7.30
C SER A 87 18.71 13.48 6.08
N GLY A 88 17.48 13.42 5.56
CA GLY A 88 17.06 14.07 4.32
C GLY A 88 17.42 13.31 3.05
N ARG A 89 18.12 12.15 3.15
CA ARG A 89 18.41 11.32 1.99
C ARG A 89 17.14 10.69 1.43
N VAL A 90 16.89 10.92 0.15
CA VAL A 90 15.72 10.39 -0.55
C VAL A 90 15.92 8.91 -0.86
N PHE A 91 14.86 8.12 -0.74
CA PHE A 91 14.78 6.75 -1.23
C PHE A 91 13.48 6.49 -1.98
N ARG A 92 13.47 5.41 -2.72
CA ARG A 92 12.30 4.93 -3.47
C ARG A 92 11.92 3.53 -3.00
N THR A 93 10.66 3.19 -3.20
CA THR A 93 10.19 1.82 -3.09
C THR A 93 9.54 1.39 -4.40
N LEU A 94 9.74 0.14 -4.80
CA LEU A 94 8.98 -0.52 -5.84
C LEU A 94 8.04 -1.51 -5.16
N ASN A 95 6.77 -1.30 -5.30
CA ASN A 95 5.72 -2.11 -4.68
C ASN A 95 5.10 -3.02 -5.73
N VAL A 96 4.99 -4.31 -5.42
CA VAL A 96 4.43 -5.32 -6.31
C VAL A 96 3.34 -6.10 -5.58
N ILE A 97 2.15 -6.13 -6.16
CA ILE A 97 0.99 -6.87 -5.62
C ILE A 97 0.39 -7.79 -6.68
N ASP A 98 -0.21 -8.89 -6.26
CA ASP A 98 -1.12 -9.67 -7.10
C ASP A 98 -2.53 -9.09 -7.03
N GLU A 99 -3.12 -8.75 -8.17
CA GLU A 99 -4.46 -8.16 -8.21
C GLU A 99 -5.56 -9.14 -7.78
N ALA A 100 -5.37 -10.45 -7.93
CA ALA A 100 -6.39 -11.44 -7.62
C ALA A 100 -6.71 -11.50 -6.13
N ASN A 101 -5.68 -11.59 -5.29
CA ASN A 101 -5.82 -11.69 -3.84
C ASN A 101 -5.42 -10.41 -3.08
N ARG A 102 -5.01 -9.34 -3.77
CA ARG A 102 -4.49 -8.09 -3.16
C ARG A 102 -3.23 -8.30 -2.32
N GLY A 103 -2.59 -9.46 -2.41
CA GLY A 103 -1.42 -9.80 -1.63
C GLY A 103 -0.19 -9.00 -2.07
N ALA A 104 0.60 -8.57 -1.11
CA ALA A 104 1.92 -8.01 -1.37
C ALA A 104 2.87 -9.14 -1.76
N LEU A 105 3.42 -9.08 -2.97
CA LEU A 105 4.47 -10.01 -3.41
C LEU A 105 5.83 -9.57 -2.92
N GLY A 106 6.02 -8.25 -2.79
CA GLY A 106 7.21 -7.66 -2.21
C GLY A 106 7.28 -6.15 -2.37
N ILE A 107 8.16 -5.55 -1.60
CA ILE A 107 8.53 -4.13 -1.67
C ILE A 107 10.06 -4.04 -1.69
N ASP A 108 10.62 -3.53 -2.77
CA ASP A 108 12.06 -3.23 -2.82
C ASP A 108 12.32 -1.80 -2.35
N VAL A 109 13.32 -1.61 -1.50
CA VAL A 109 13.69 -0.31 -0.92
C VAL A 109 15.12 0.03 -1.28
N ALA A 110 15.32 1.10 -2.05
CA ALA A 110 16.64 1.57 -2.45
C ALA A 110 16.68 3.08 -2.72
N VAL A 111 17.87 3.65 -2.77
CA VAL A 111 18.07 5.06 -3.20
C VAL A 111 17.71 5.23 -4.66
N SER A 112 18.07 4.25 -5.49
CA SER A 112 17.79 4.21 -6.92
C SER A 112 17.33 2.80 -7.31
N ILE A 113 16.30 2.74 -8.15
CA ILE A 113 15.76 1.47 -8.66
C ILE A 113 15.70 1.59 -10.18
N PRO A 114 16.82 1.36 -10.87
CA PRO A 114 16.88 1.33 -12.33
C PRO A 114 16.16 0.09 -12.89
N ALA A 115 15.86 0.07 -14.19
CA ALA A 115 15.14 -1.02 -14.85
C ALA A 115 15.81 -2.41 -14.63
N THR A 116 17.15 -2.48 -14.61
CA THR A 116 17.88 -3.71 -14.32
C THR A 116 17.60 -4.26 -12.92
N ARG A 117 17.45 -3.38 -11.92
CA ARG A 117 17.08 -3.79 -10.56
C ARG A 117 15.63 -4.26 -10.51
N VAL A 118 14.74 -3.59 -11.25
CA VAL A 118 13.32 -4.01 -11.38
C VAL A 118 13.24 -5.43 -11.95
N THR A 119 13.94 -5.72 -13.06
CA THR A 119 13.92 -7.06 -13.67
C THR A 119 14.52 -8.11 -12.75
N THR A 120 15.62 -7.83 -12.06
CA THR A 120 16.21 -8.76 -11.07
C THR A 120 15.22 -9.09 -9.95
N LEU A 121 14.56 -8.08 -9.40
CA LEU A 121 13.57 -8.27 -8.35
C LEU A 121 12.37 -9.11 -8.83
N LEU A 122 11.85 -8.81 -10.01
CA LEU A 122 10.73 -9.54 -10.57
C LEU A 122 11.08 -10.99 -10.90
N THR A 123 12.33 -11.26 -11.34
CA THR A 123 12.81 -12.64 -11.51
C THR A 123 12.78 -13.40 -10.19
N GLN A 124 13.28 -12.81 -9.11
CA GLN A 124 13.21 -13.42 -7.77
C GLN A 124 11.76 -13.66 -7.31
N MET A 125 10.87 -12.72 -7.61
CA MET A 125 9.44 -12.89 -7.28
C MET A 125 8.78 -13.99 -8.11
N ILE A 126 9.16 -14.15 -9.37
CA ILE A 126 8.68 -15.26 -10.23
C ILE A 126 9.12 -16.60 -9.66
N ASP A 127 10.35 -16.72 -9.19
CA ASP A 127 10.86 -17.95 -8.57
C ASP A 127 10.09 -18.33 -7.29
N LEU A 128 9.63 -17.33 -6.51
CA LEU A 128 8.91 -17.54 -5.26
C LEU A 128 7.40 -17.73 -5.43
N HIS A 129 6.78 -17.01 -6.32
CA HIS A 129 5.32 -16.88 -6.43
C HIS A 129 4.75 -17.49 -7.72
N GLY A 130 5.61 -17.77 -8.69
CA GLY A 130 5.22 -18.18 -10.03
C GLY A 130 5.08 -16.98 -10.97
N ARG A 131 5.11 -17.26 -12.27
CA ARG A 131 5.10 -16.26 -13.34
C ARG A 131 3.72 -15.61 -13.51
N PRO A 132 3.61 -14.27 -13.58
CA PRO A 132 2.36 -13.60 -13.93
C PRO A 132 2.08 -13.72 -15.43
N SER A 133 0.79 -13.70 -15.82
CA SER A 133 0.40 -13.60 -17.22
C SER A 133 0.56 -12.17 -17.76
N ALA A 134 0.35 -11.18 -16.91
CA ALA A 134 0.49 -9.78 -17.26
C ALA A 134 1.04 -8.94 -16.09
N ILE A 135 1.69 -7.84 -16.44
CA ILE A 135 2.13 -6.82 -15.50
C ILE A 135 1.43 -5.51 -15.85
N ARG A 136 0.78 -4.91 -14.85
CA ARG A 136 0.18 -3.57 -14.94
C ARG A 136 1.06 -2.56 -14.23
N CYS A 137 1.41 -1.48 -14.93
CA CYS A 137 2.29 -0.45 -14.40
C CYS A 137 1.98 0.92 -15.04
N ASP A 138 2.53 1.98 -14.43
CA ASP A 138 2.51 3.32 -15.02
C ASP A 138 3.53 3.44 -16.18
N ASN A 139 3.54 4.62 -16.82
CA ASN A 139 4.46 4.92 -17.92
C ASN A 139 5.78 5.52 -17.40
N GLY A 140 6.26 5.12 -16.23
CA GLY A 140 7.53 5.55 -15.70
C GLY A 140 8.72 5.16 -16.60
N PRO A 141 9.80 5.96 -16.62
CA PRO A 141 10.94 5.71 -17.51
C PRO A 141 11.60 4.36 -17.26
N GLU A 142 11.59 3.86 -16.05
CA GLU A 142 12.12 2.55 -15.69
C GLU A 142 11.30 1.41 -16.31
N LEU A 143 9.96 1.56 -16.33
CA LEU A 143 9.00 0.55 -16.78
C LEU A 143 8.71 0.63 -18.29
N THR A 144 9.06 1.74 -18.93
CA THR A 144 9.01 1.89 -20.41
C THR A 144 10.35 1.64 -21.08
N SER A 145 11.40 1.35 -20.31
CA SER A 145 12.75 1.10 -20.83
C SER A 145 12.80 -0.17 -21.69
N GLN A 146 13.73 -0.17 -22.65
CA GLN A 146 13.96 -1.33 -23.51
C GLN A 146 14.33 -2.57 -22.68
N THR A 147 15.16 -2.40 -21.65
CA THR A 147 15.55 -3.49 -20.73
C THR A 147 14.35 -4.18 -20.09
N PHE A 148 13.40 -3.40 -19.60
CA PHE A 148 12.20 -3.94 -18.96
C PHE A 148 11.25 -4.60 -19.98
N THR A 149 11.04 -3.95 -21.13
CA THR A 149 10.17 -4.49 -22.18
C THR A 149 10.71 -5.77 -22.80
N ASP A 150 12.01 -5.87 -23.00
CA ASP A 150 12.64 -7.09 -23.53
C ASP A 150 12.60 -8.23 -22.51
N TRP A 151 12.84 -7.93 -21.23
CA TRP A 151 12.68 -8.89 -20.15
C TRP A 151 11.25 -9.45 -20.07
N CYS A 152 10.22 -8.60 -20.22
CA CYS A 152 8.82 -9.06 -20.24
C CYS A 152 8.53 -9.97 -21.43
N LYS A 153 9.07 -9.69 -22.62
CA LYS A 153 8.94 -10.54 -23.81
C LYS A 153 9.63 -11.88 -23.61
N GLU A 154 10.85 -11.88 -23.07
CA GLU A 154 11.63 -13.08 -22.78
C GLU A 154 10.89 -14.03 -21.81
N HIS A 155 10.17 -13.45 -20.85
CA HIS A 155 9.39 -14.22 -19.88
C HIS A 155 7.92 -14.44 -20.33
N ASP A 156 7.54 -14.08 -21.55
CA ASP A 156 6.17 -14.19 -22.06
C ASP A 156 5.13 -13.54 -21.12
N ILE A 157 5.40 -12.29 -20.74
CA ILE A 157 4.55 -11.48 -19.84
C ILE A 157 3.95 -10.31 -20.63
N GLU A 158 2.62 -10.18 -20.62
CA GLU A 158 1.93 -9.06 -21.24
C GLU A 158 2.11 -7.77 -20.44
N LEU A 159 2.56 -6.69 -21.08
CA LEU A 159 2.62 -5.35 -20.46
C LEU A 159 1.31 -4.59 -20.67
N ARG A 160 0.69 -4.16 -19.57
CA ARG A 160 -0.54 -3.37 -19.54
C ARG A 160 -0.26 -2.00 -18.92
N PHE A 161 0.09 -1.05 -19.77
CA PHE A 161 0.30 0.33 -19.33
C PHE A 161 -1.01 1.03 -19.01
N ILE A 162 -0.99 1.86 -17.96
CA ILE A 162 -2.13 2.69 -17.57
C ILE A 162 -2.29 3.79 -18.61
N GLN A 163 -3.53 4.00 -19.05
CA GLN A 163 -3.86 5.08 -19.97
C GLN A 163 -3.70 6.44 -19.28
N PRO A 164 -3.07 7.44 -19.92
CA PRO A 164 -2.98 8.78 -19.39
C PRO A 164 -4.35 9.33 -18.96
N GLY A 165 -4.43 9.85 -17.74
CA GLY A 165 -5.67 10.41 -17.19
C GLY A 165 -6.69 9.39 -16.66
N LYS A 166 -6.36 8.09 -16.61
CA LYS A 166 -7.19 7.04 -16.00
C LYS A 166 -6.50 6.36 -14.81
N PRO A 167 -6.29 7.05 -13.69
CA PRO A 167 -5.64 6.47 -12.51
C PRO A 167 -6.44 5.29 -11.93
N ASP A 168 -7.75 5.24 -12.16
CA ASP A 168 -8.60 4.14 -11.70
C ASP A 168 -8.12 2.75 -12.20
N GLN A 169 -7.34 2.70 -13.28
CA GLN A 169 -6.78 1.46 -13.82
C GLN A 169 -5.71 0.82 -12.92
N ASN A 170 -5.07 1.59 -12.01
CA ASN A 170 -4.10 1.08 -11.04
C ASN A 170 -4.59 1.19 -9.59
N ALA A 171 -5.89 1.26 -9.40
CA ALA A 171 -6.51 1.55 -8.10
C ALA A 171 -6.11 0.59 -6.98
N TYR A 172 -5.73 -0.64 -7.31
CA TYR A 172 -5.38 -1.66 -6.30
C TYR A 172 -4.02 -1.40 -5.67
N VAL A 173 -2.99 -1.18 -6.50
CA VAL A 173 -1.66 -0.85 -5.97
C VAL A 173 -1.65 0.56 -5.37
N GLU A 174 -2.44 1.51 -5.89
CA GLU A 174 -2.59 2.83 -5.26
C GLU A 174 -3.20 2.73 -3.85
N ARG A 175 -4.20 1.87 -3.67
CA ARG A 175 -4.79 1.60 -2.35
C ARG A 175 -3.77 0.92 -1.41
N PHE A 176 -3.01 -0.04 -1.92
CA PHE A 176 -1.92 -0.68 -1.21
C PHE A 176 -0.87 0.35 -0.77
N ASN A 177 -0.40 1.18 -1.69
CA ASN A 177 0.57 2.24 -1.44
C ASN A 177 0.10 3.23 -0.38
N ARG A 178 -1.18 3.58 -0.40
CA ARG A 178 -1.76 4.44 0.64
C ARG A 178 -1.66 3.78 2.01
N THR A 179 -2.01 2.51 2.11
CA THR A 179 -1.94 1.75 3.37
C THR A 179 -0.50 1.66 3.87
N TYR A 180 0.44 1.29 2.98
CA TYR A 180 1.86 1.22 3.31
C TYR A 180 2.41 2.58 3.74
N ARG A 181 2.02 3.66 3.06
CA ARG A 181 2.40 5.03 3.46
C ARG A 181 1.88 5.41 4.84
N GLU A 182 0.61 5.11 5.12
CA GLU A 182 -0.02 5.47 6.39
C GLU A 182 0.53 4.66 7.56
N GLU A 183 0.78 3.38 7.37
CA GLU A 183 1.17 2.45 8.44
C GLU A 183 2.68 2.32 8.63
N VAL A 184 3.49 2.56 7.60
CA VAL A 184 4.95 2.43 7.65
C VAL A 184 5.62 3.78 7.40
N LEU A 185 5.58 4.30 6.18
CA LEU A 185 6.40 5.45 5.79
C LEU A 185 6.08 6.72 6.59
N SER A 186 4.82 6.93 6.98
CA SER A 186 4.41 8.09 7.79
C SER A 186 4.36 7.80 9.30
N ALA A 187 4.47 6.55 9.71
CA ALA A 187 4.41 6.14 11.12
C ALA A 187 5.78 6.18 11.81
N TYR A 188 6.86 6.05 11.05
CA TYR A 188 8.23 5.95 11.57
C TYR A 188 9.12 7.09 11.07
N LEU A 189 10.18 7.37 11.82
CA LEU A 189 11.34 8.17 11.41
C LEU A 189 12.48 7.20 11.19
N PHE A 190 12.94 7.09 9.96
CA PHE A 190 13.97 6.14 9.59
C PHE A 190 15.35 6.79 9.59
N ASP A 191 16.31 6.18 10.25
CA ASP A 191 17.71 6.62 10.26
C ASP A 191 18.49 5.99 9.10
N SER A 192 18.14 4.77 8.68
CA SER A 192 18.81 4.02 7.63
C SER A 192 17.83 3.30 6.68
N LEU A 193 18.34 2.88 5.51
CA LEU A 193 17.56 2.04 4.57
C LEU A 193 17.29 0.64 5.12
N ASP A 194 18.20 0.12 5.94
CA ASP A 194 18.05 -1.22 6.50
C ASP A 194 16.90 -1.24 7.51
N GLU A 195 16.77 -0.19 8.30
CA GLU A 195 15.60 -0.02 9.18
C GLU A 195 14.27 0.04 8.39
N VAL A 196 14.26 0.75 7.23
CA VAL A 196 13.08 0.75 6.35
C VAL A 196 12.76 -0.66 5.86
N ARG A 197 13.78 -1.43 5.44
CA ARG A 197 13.62 -2.80 4.94
C ARG A 197 13.09 -3.75 6.00
N ASP A 198 13.65 -3.70 7.20
CA ASP A 198 13.26 -4.58 8.31
C ASP A 198 11.78 -4.35 8.69
N ILE A 199 11.39 -3.08 8.90
CA ILE A 199 10.01 -2.71 9.21
C ILE A 199 9.06 -3.04 8.06
N THR A 200 9.50 -2.85 6.82
CA THR A 200 8.71 -3.19 5.62
C THR A 200 8.46 -4.69 5.53
N THR A 201 9.48 -5.52 5.79
CA THR A 201 9.36 -6.99 5.76
C THR A 201 8.36 -7.47 6.80
N GLU A 202 8.49 -7.02 8.05
CA GLU A 202 7.53 -7.35 9.10
C GLU A 202 6.09 -6.89 8.76
N TRP A 203 5.97 -5.71 8.16
CA TRP A 203 4.68 -5.18 7.76
C TRP A 203 4.04 -5.99 6.62
N ILE A 204 4.81 -6.46 5.62
CA ILE A 204 4.32 -7.31 4.52
C ILE A 204 3.73 -8.61 5.08
N ASP A 205 4.43 -9.25 6.02
CA ASP A 205 3.95 -10.48 6.65
C ASP A 205 2.61 -10.26 7.35
N ARG A 206 2.51 -9.19 8.16
CA ARG A 206 1.26 -8.83 8.82
C ARG A 206 0.15 -8.43 7.85
N TYR A 207 0.49 -7.74 6.78
CA TYR A 207 -0.45 -7.35 5.73
C TYR A 207 -1.04 -8.57 5.04
N ASN A 208 -0.22 -9.57 4.70
CA ASN A 208 -0.65 -10.76 4.00
C ASN A 208 -1.38 -11.77 4.90
N GLU A 209 -0.90 -11.97 6.13
CA GLU A 209 -1.37 -13.06 7.00
C GLU A 209 -2.51 -12.65 7.93
N ILE A 210 -2.55 -11.39 8.35
CA ILE A 210 -3.43 -10.96 9.45
C ILE A 210 -4.47 -9.95 9.01
N ARG A 211 -4.13 -9.03 8.09
CA ARG A 211 -4.99 -7.92 7.74
C ARG A 211 -6.23 -8.36 6.96
N PRO A 212 -7.45 -8.12 7.48
CA PRO A 212 -8.67 -8.42 6.74
C PRO A 212 -8.91 -7.38 5.64
N HIS A 213 -9.40 -7.82 4.48
CA HIS A 213 -9.77 -6.98 3.35
C HIS A 213 -11.26 -7.13 3.02
N ASP A 214 -12.02 -6.04 3.07
CA ASP A 214 -13.46 -6.06 2.75
C ASP A 214 -13.75 -6.62 1.36
N ALA A 215 -12.90 -6.28 0.38
CA ALA A 215 -13.01 -6.76 -1.00
C ALA A 215 -12.75 -8.27 -1.15
N LEU A 216 -12.19 -8.91 -0.15
CA LEU A 216 -11.91 -10.36 -0.09
C LEU A 216 -12.83 -11.08 0.90
N GLY A 217 -14.00 -10.50 1.21
CA GLY A 217 -14.91 -11.04 2.21
C GLY A 217 -14.35 -11.00 3.63
N SER A 218 -13.59 -9.95 3.95
CA SER A 218 -12.92 -9.75 5.24
C SER A 218 -11.86 -10.81 5.56
N LEU A 219 -11.32 -11.48 4.54
CA LEU A 219 -10.20 -12.42 4.70
C LEU A 219 -8.86 -11.70 4.47
N PRO A 220 -7.78 -12.16 5.12
CA PRO A 220 -6.42 -11.78 4.75
C PRO A 220 -6.04 -12.31 3.37
N PRO A 221 -5.12 -11.64 2.64
CA PRO A 221 -4.65 -12.07 1.32
C PRO A 221 -4.21 -13.53 1.25
N ALA A 222 -3.46 -14.02 2.23
CA ALA A 222 -2.98 -15.39 2.29
C ALA A 222 -4.12 -16.41 2.36
N ARG A 223 -5.11 -16.17 3.23
CA ARG A 223 -6.29 -17.04 3.34
C ARG A 223 -7.16 -17.04 2.08
N TYR A 224 -7.30 -15.88 1.46
CA TYR A 224 -8.02 -15.77 0.18
C TYR A 224 -7.28 -16.51 -0.95
N ARG A 225 -5.94 -16.45 -0.97
CA ARG A 225 -5.09 -17.23 -1.89
C ARG A 225 -5.37 -18.72 -1.76
N GLU A 226 -5.40 -19.27 -0.53
CA GLU A 226 -5.70 -20.67 -0.28
C GLU A 226 -7.06 -21.08 -0.88
N GLN A 227 -8.09 -20.21 -0.72
CA GLN A 227 -9.41 -20.46 -1.29
C GLN A 227 -9.42 -20.45 -2.82
N LEU A 228 -8.67 -19.53 -3.46
CA LEU A 228 -8.56 -19.47 -4.92
C LEU A 228 -7.88 -20.73 -5.46
N LEU A 229 -6.81 -21.19 -4.83
CA LEU A 229 -6.10 -22.41 -5.24
C LEU A 229 -6.99 -23.65 -5.08
N ALA A 230 -7.72 -23.76 -3.99
CA ALA A 230 -8.66 -24.87 -3.77
C ALA A 230 -9.77 -24.92 -4.84
N ARG A 231 -10.33 -23.77 -5.22
CA ARG A 231 -11.35 -23.65 -6.29
C ARG A 231 -10.78 -24.02 -7.67
N GLY A 232 -9.54 -23.62 -7.96
CA GLY A 232 -8.86 -23.97 -9.22
C GLY A 232 -8.65 -25.46 -9.36
N ASN A 233 -8.29 -26.16 -8.29
CA ASN A 233 -8.11 -27.62 -8.29
C ASN A 233 -9.44 -28.37 -8.47
N SER A 234 -10.52 -27.92 -7.81
CA SER A 234 -11.84 -28.55 -7.95
C SER A 234 -12.43 -28.46 -9.36
N SER A 235 -12.11 -27.40 -10.11
CA SER A 235 -12.57 -27.28 -11.51
C SER A 235 -11.83 -28.17 -12.49
N LEU A 236 -10.61 -28.60 -12.15
CA LEU A 236 -9.83 -29.55 -12.95
C LEU A 236 -10.30 -31.00 -12.75
N GLU A 237 -10.75 -31.35 -11.54
CA GLU A 237 -11.26 -32.70 -11.24
C GLU A 237 -12.64 -33.00 -11.87
N LEU A 238 -13.42 -31.98 -12.18
CA LEU A 238 -14.75 -32.11 -12.82
C LEU A 238 -14.68 -32.18 -14.36
N SER A 239 -13.51 -32.02 -14.96
CA SER A 239 -13.30 -32.04 -16.42
C SER A 239 -12.52 -33.27 -16.91
N THR A 240 -12.32 -34.26 -16.05
CA THR A 240 -11.80 -35.61 -16.38
C THR A 240 -12.90 -36.65 -16.22
#